data_611315bb0df9e1bdc99577c4845e4fa3
#
_entry.id   611315bb0df9e1bdc99577c4845e4fa3
#
_cell.length_a   1.000
_cell.length_b   1.000
_cell.length_c   1.000
_cell.angle_alpha   90.00
_cell.angle_beta   90.00
_cell.angle_gamma   90.00
#
_symmetry.space_group_name_H-M   'P 1'
#
loop_
_entity.id
_entity.type
_entity.pdbx_description
1 polymer ?
#
loop_
_entity_poly.entity_id
_entity_poly.type
_entity_poly.pdbx_seq_one_letter_code
_entity_poly.pdbx_strand_id
1 'polypeptide(L)'
;MKAIENRHYRSLELDKILEMLASHATCADAKSLALSLTPQTDLYLAQALLKQTEDAHMLLARFGGPAFGGLHNVNNALQRAAAGGMLTMRELLEIAEVLRVIRSLSEWRSRSEGVETCLDNFFHALMPNKFLEERILNAILSEDEM
;
A
#
# COMPACT_ATOMS: atom_id res chain seq x y z
N MET A 1 -28.72 -7.01 12.27
CA MET A 1 -28.32 -5.68 11.80
C MET A 1 -27.48 -5.75 10.53
N LYS A 2 -26.34 -6.45 10.46
CA LYS A 2 -25.47 -6.58 9.26
C LYS A 2 -26.18 -7.02 7.94
N ALA A 3 -27.21 -7.87 8.01
CA ALA A 3 -27.91 -8.36 6.80
C ALA A 3 -28.83 -7.31 6.15
N ILE A 4 -29.35 -6.37 6.92
CA ILE A 4 -30.21 -5.27 6.44
C ILE A 4 -29.36 -4.20 5.76
N GLU A 5 -28.21 -3.87 6.34
CA GLU A 5 -27.26 -2.92 5.77
C GLU A 5 -26.74 -3.39 4.39
N ASN A 6 -26.37 -4.65 4.25
CA ASN A 6 -25.93 -5.22 2.98
C ASN A 6 -26.98 -5.15 1.86
N ARG A 7 -28.29 -5.21 2.19
CA ARG A 7 -29.35 -5.09 1.20
C ARG A 7 -29.48 -3.67 0.64
N HIS A 8 -29.32 -2.66 1.50
CA HIS A 8 -29.36 -1.26 1.08
C HIS A 8 -28.14 -0.89 0.23
N TYR A 9 -26.95 -1.39 0.60
CA TYR A 9 -25.73 -1.15 -0.17
C TYR A 9 -25.80 -1.71 -1.59
N ARG A 10 -26.39 -2.91 -1.76
CA ARG A 10 -26.65 -3.49 -3.07
C ARG A 10 -27.66 -2.70 -3.90
N SER A 11 -28.73 -2.20 -3.26
CA SER A 11 -29.73 -1.37 -3.95
C SER A 11 -29.16 -0.03 -4.41
N LEU A 12 -28.11 0.47 -3.77
CA LEU A 12 -27.39 1.69 -4.13
C LEU A 12 -26.14 1.41 -4.98
N GLU A 13 -25.94 0.16 -5.42
CA GLU A 13 -24.83 -0.27 -6.28
C GLU A 13 -23.43 0.03 -5.68
N LEU A 14 -23.30 0.07 -4.35
CA LEU A 14 -22.04 0.31 -3.67
C LEU A 14 -20.97 -0.72 -4.06
N ASP A 15 -21.35 -1.98 -4.24
CA ASP A 15 -20.50 -3.06 -4.70
C ASP A 15 -19.80 -2.72 -6.02
N LYS A 16 -20.52 -2.19 -6.99
CA LYS A 16 -19.93 -1.77 -8.27
C LYS A 16 -18.93 -0.61 -8.11
N ILE A 17 -19.23 0.35 -7.24
CA ILE A 17 -18.32 1.47 -6.96
C ILE A 17 -17.04 0.94 -6.31
N LEU A 18 -17.14 0.00 -5.36
CA LEU A 18 -15.98 -0.60 -4.71
C LEU A 18 -15.13 -1.45 -5.68
N GLU A 19 -15.78 -2.17 -6.61
CA GLU A 19 -15.08 -2.86 -7.69
C GLU A 19 -14.33 -1.90 -8.61
N MET A 20 -14.95 -0.79 -9.01
CA MET A 20 -14.28 0.26 -9.77
C MET A 20 -13.09 0.84 -9.01
N LEU A 21 -13.23 1.14 -7.72
CA LEU A 21 -12.14 1.60 -6.87
C LEU A 21 -11.01 0.56 -6.79
N ALA A 22 -11.34 -0.71 -6.57
CA ALA A 22 -10.38 -1.79 -6.52
C ALA A 22 -9.62 -2.00 -7.84
N SER A 23 -10.24 -1.68 -8.99
CA SER A 23 -9.58 -1.76 -10.30
C SER A 23 -8.42 -0.76 -10.46
N HIS A 24 -8.42 0.33 -9.72
CA HIS A 24 -7.33 1.32 -9.68
C HIS A 24 -6.19 0.94 -8.73
N ALA A 25 -6.40 -0.03 -7.85
CA ALA A 25 -5.37 -0.48 -6.92
C ALA A 25 -4.35 -1.39 -7.62
N THR A 26 -3.06 -1.17 -7.34
CA THR A 26 -1.95 -1.87 -8.00
C THR A 26 -1.50 -3.14 -7.27
N CYS A 27 -1.83 -3.29 -5.98
CA CYS A 27 -1.48 -4.48 -5.21
C CYS A 27 -2.72 -5.17 -4.61
N ALA A 28 -2.59 -6.46 -4.29
CA ALA A 28 -3.68 -7.29 -3.80
C ALA A 28 -4.27 -6.78 -2.47
N ASP A 29 -3.42 -6.31 -1.57
CA ASP A 29 -3.84 -5.80 -0.25
C ASP A 29 -4.66 -4.51 -0.40
N ALA A 30 -4.24 -3.60 -1.29
CA ALA A 30 -5.01 -2.38 -1.57
C ALA A 30 -6.36 -2.68 -2.25
N LYS A 31 -6.42 -3.70 -3.15
CA LYS A 31 -7.69 -4.18 -3.73
C LYS A 31 -8.62 -4.72 -2.65
N SER A 32 -8.10 -5.56 -1.76
CA SER A 32 -8.87 -6.12 -0.65
C SER A 32 -9.37 -5.02 0.29
N LEU A 33 -8.54 -4.03 0.59
CA LEU A 33 -8.91 -2.87 1.39
C LEU A 33 -10.04 -2.07 0.74
N ALA A 34 -9.93 -1.76 -0.56
CA ALA A 34 -10.96 -1.08 -1.32
C ALA A 34 -12.31 -1.81 -1.27
N LEU A 35 -12.31 -3.13 -1.49
CA LEU A 35 -13.52 -3.95 -1.45
C LEU A 35 -14.14 -4.08 -0.05
N SER A 36 -13.36 -3.86 1.00
CA SER A 36 -13.81 -3.92 2.39
C SER A 36 -14.36 -2.60 2.94
N LEU A 37 -14.31 -1.53 2.17
CA LEU A 37 -14.81 -0.22 2.61
C LEU A 37 -16.30 -0.27 2.91
N THR A 38 -16.68 0.39 3.98
CA THR A 38 -18.07 0.54 4.42
C THR A 38 -18.38 2.00 4.71
N PRO A 39 -19.61 2.44 4.46
CA PRO A 39 -20.04 3.79 4.83
C PRO A 39 -19.86 4.04 6.31
N GLN A 40 -19.40 5.24 6.65
CA GLN A 40 -19.18 5.67 8.03
C GLN A 40 -20.38 6.48 8.52
N THR A 41 -20.82 6.22 9.75
CA THR A 41 -21.87 6.97 10.42
C THR A 41 -21.35 7.99 11.44
N ASP A 42 -20.07 7.87 11.82
CA ASP A 42 -19.37 8.84 12.66
C ASP A 42 -18.88 10.00 11.79
N LEU A 43 -19.35 11.21 12.11
CA LEU A 43 -19.04 12.42 11.36
C LEU A 43 -17.53 12.73 11.36
N TYR A 44 -16.88 12.62 12.52
CA TYR A 44 -15.44 12.96 12.65
C TYR A 44 -14.58 11.98 11.87
N LEU A 45 -14.91 10.70 11.94
CA LEU A 45 -14.21 9.66 11.17
C LEU A 45 -14.43 9.87 9.67
N ALA A 46 -15.66 10.15 9.23
CA ALA A 46 -15.95 10.41 7.83
C ALA A 46 -15.17 11.63 7.31
N GLN A 47 -15.10 12.72 8.08
CA GLN A 47 -14.33 13.91 7.72
C GLN A 47 -12.84 13.63 7.67
N ALA A 48 -12.29 12.84 8.60
CA ALA A 48 -10.88 12.46 8.60
C ALA A 48 -10.50 11.64 7.35
N LEU A 49 -11.35 10.67 6.95
CA LEU A 49 -11.14 9.86 5.76
C LEU A 49 -11.25 10.69 4.46
N LEU A 50 -12.21 11.61 4.39
CA LEU A 50 -12.33 12.55 3.28
C LEU A 50 -11.10 13.46 3.17
N LYS A 51 -10.58 13.93 4.31
CA LYS A 51 -9.36 14.75 4.34
C LYS A 51 -8.14 13.98 3.83
N GLN A 52 -8.00 12.70 4.17
CA GLN A 52 -6.94 11.85 3.61
C GLN A 52 -7.05 11.76 2.08
N THR A 53 -8.26 11.58 1.56
CA THR A 53 -8.49 11.53 0.11
C THR A 53 -8.18 12.85 -0.57
N GLU A 54 -8.61 13.97 0.02
CA GLU A 54 -8.31 15.32 -0.47
C GLU A 54 -6.80 15.58 -0.51
N ASP A 55 -6.09 15.26 0.56
CA ASP A 55 -4.64 15.44 0.66
C ASP A 55 -3.91 14.54 -0.36
N ALA A 56 -4.34 13.29 -0.53
CA ALA A 56 -3.80 12.41 -1.56
C ALA A 56 -4.00 12.99 -2.97
N HIS A 57 -5.20 13.47 -3.28
CA HIS A 57 -5.51 14.11 -4.55
C HIS A 57 -4.65 15.36 -4.79
N MET A 58 -4.49 16.20 -3.78
CA MET A 58 -3.67 17.40 -3.85
C MET A 58 -2.19 17.06 -4.09
N LEU A 59 -1.64 16.06 -3.40
CA LEU A 59 -0.27 15.59 -3.62
C LEU A 59 -0.09 15.06 -5.03
N LEU A 60 -1.03 14.24 -5.53
CA LEU A 60 -1.02 13.72 -6.90
C LEU A 60 -1.07 14.84 -7.95
N ALA A 61 -1.92 15.85 -7.75
CA ALA A 61 -2.07 16.96 -8.68
C ALA A 61 -0.81 17.85 -8.76
N ARG A 62 -0.11 18.05 -7.63
CA ARG A 62 1.08 18.93 -7.56
C ARG A 62 2.39 18.24 -7.94
N PHE A 63 2.57 16.99 -7.55
CA PHE A 63 3.86 16.30 -7.61
C PHE A 63 3.83 15.03 -8.48
N GLY A 64 2.68 14.71 -9.06
CA GLY A 64 2.47 13.45 -9.77
C GLY A 64 2.32 12.26 -8.82
N GLY A 65 1.92 11.12 -9.37
CA GLY A 65 1.72 9.90 -8.59
C GLY A 65 3.03 9.21 -8.24
N PRO A 66 3.19 8.72 -7.00
CA PRO A 66 4.28 7.82 -6.68
C PRO A 66 4.07 6.45 -7.33
N ALA A 67 5.17 5.72 -7.57
CA ALA A 67 5.12 4.38 -8.12
C ALA A 67 4.86 3.34 -7.02
N PHE A 68 3.71 2.67 -7.07
CA PHE A 68 3.34 1.57 -6.17
C PHE A 68 3.59 0.18 -6.78
N GLY A 69 4.14 0.08 -7.98
CA GLY A 69 4.46 -1.19 -8.62
C GLY A 69 5.55 -1.96 -7.87
N GLY A 70 5.39 -3.29 -7.72
CA GLY A 70 6.30 -4.14 -6.96
C GLY A 70 5.97 -4.27 -5.47
N LEU A 71 4.77 -3.86 -5.05
CA LEU A 71 4.28 -4.16 -3.71
C LEU A 71 3.72 -5.59 -3.66
N HIS A 72 4.43 -6.44 -2.94
CA HIS A 72 4.06 -7.82 -2.66
C HIS A 72 3.65 -7.97 -1.19
N ASN A 73 2.74 -8.92 -0.91
CA ASN A 73 2.45 -9.29 0.47
C ASN A 73 3.52 -10.26 0.99
N VAL A 74 4.50 -9.71 1.67
CA VAL A 74 5.64 -10.46 2.22
C VAL A 74 5.45 -10.88 3.69
N ASN A 75 4.27 -10.65 4.29
CA ASN A 75 4.04 -10.90 5.72
C ASN A 75 4.32 -12.35 6.13
N ASN A 76 3.86 -13.33 5.36
CA ASN A 76 4.09 -14.74 5.67
C ASN A 76 5.58 -15.12 5.61
N ALA A 77 6.29 -14.58 4.62
CA ALA A 77 7.74 -14.78 4.48
C ALA A 77 8.49 -14.18 5.68
N LEU A 78 8.15 -12.95 6.07
CA LEU A 78 8.77 -12.28 7.22
C LEU A 78 8.47 -13.00 8.54
N GLN A 79 7.24 -13.48 8.78
CA GLN A 79 6.88 -14.24 9.97
C GLN A 79 7.65 -15.57 10.03
N ARG A 80 7.80 -16.26 8.90
CA ARG A 80 8.58 -17.48 8.83
C ARG A 80 10.07 -17.24 9.10
N ALA A 81 10.64 -16.18 8.53
CA ALA A 81 12.02 -15.78 8.81
C ALA A 81 12.22 -15.41 10.29
N ALA A 82 11.29 -14.67 10.89
CA ALA A 82 11.34 -14.33 12.32
C ALA A 82 11.30 -15.58 13.23
N ALA A 83 10.63 -16.65 12.79
CA ALA A 83 10.62 -17.95 13.47
C ALA A 83 11.87 -18.82 13.16
N GLY A 84 12.88 -18.30 12.45
CA GLY A 84 14.09 -19.03 12.07
C GLY A 84 13.94 -19.93 10.85
N GLY A 85 12.87 -19.82 10.09
CA GLY A 85 12.66 -20.57 8.86
C GLY A 85 13.43 -19.97 7.67
N MET A 86 13.65 -20.78 6.64
CA MET A 86 14.33 -20.36 5.41
C MET A 86 13.36 -19.64 4.46
N LEU A 87 13.90 -18.69 3.69
CA LEU A 87 13.22 -18.02 2.59
C LEU A 87 13.74 -18.56 1.26
N THR A 88 12.85 -18.65 0.28
CA THR A 88 13.23 -18.94 -1.10
C THR A 88 13.85 -17.71 -1.77
N MET A 89 14.57 -17.90 -2.87
CA MET A 89 15.13 -16.79 -3.67
C MET A 89 14.03 -15.84 -4.14
N ARG A 90 12.91 -16.36 -4.59
CA ARG A 90 11.76 -15.57 -5.01
C ARG A 90 11.21 -14.68 -3.89
N GLU A 91 11.05 -15.23 -2.69
CA GLU A 91 10.59 -14.44 -1.53
C GLU A 91 11.59 -13.34 -1.14
N LEU A 92 12.89 -13.62 -1.27
CA LEU A 92 13.91 -12.60 -1.04
C LEU A 92 13.83 -11.48 -2.10
N LEU A 93 13.63 -11.81 -3.38
CA LEU A 93 13.45 -10.82 -4.44
C LEU A 93 12.18 -9.99 -4.23
N GLU A 94 11.05 -10.61 -3.85
CA GLU A 94 9.82 -9.89 -3.50
C GLU A 94 10.03 -8.92 -2.31
N ILE A 95 10.81 -9.32 -1.30
CA ILE A 95 11.19 -8.44 -0.18
C ILE A 95 12.06 -7.28 -0.68
N ALA A 96 13.04 -7.54 -1.56
CA ALA A 96 13.87 -6.49 -2.13
C ALA A 96 13.05 -5.47 -2.95
N GLU A 97 12.07 -5.95 -3.72
CA GLU A 97 11.15 -5.08 -4.45
C GLU A 97 10.30 -4.20 -3.51
N VAL A 98 9.78 -4.75 -2.43
CA VAL A 98 9.04 -3.98 -1.41
C VAL A 98 9.95 -2.92 -0.77
N LEU A 99 11.20 -3.27 -0.41
CA LEU A 99 12.17 -2.31 0.14
C LEU A 99 12.48 -1.17 -0.86
N ARG A 100 12.62 -1.49 -2.15
CA ARG A 100 12.80 -0.51 -3.22
C ARG A 100 11.60 0.45 -3.32
N VAL A 101 10.38 -0.07 -3.25
CA VAL A 101 9.17 0.76 -3.29
C VAL A 101 9.09 1.67 -2.05
N ILE A 102 9.37 1.16 -0.85
CA ILE A 102 9.42 1.95 0.39
C ILE A 102 10.42 3.11 0.23
N ARG A 103 11.61 2.85 -0.27
CA ARG A 103 12.63 3.88 -0.52
C ARG A 103 12.15 4.91 -1.54
N SER A 104 11.58 4.46 -2.65
CA SER A 104 11.05 5.34 -3.69
C SER A 104 9.93 6.24 -3.19
N LEU A 105 9.03 5.72 -2.36
CA LEU A 105 7.95 6.49 -1.72
C LEU A 105 8.51 7.54 -0.75
N SER A 106 9.48 7.16 0.06
CA SER A 106 10.15 8.08 0.98
C SER A 106 10.87 9.22 0.25
N GLU A 107 11.60 8.90 -0.83
CA GLU A 107 12.25 9.88 -1.69
C GLU A 107 11.25 10.79 -2.43
N TRP A 108 10.14 10.22 -2.90
CA TRP A 108 9.06 10.99 -3.54
C TRP A 108 8.45 11.99 -2.56
N ARG A 109 8.17 11.56 -1.32
CA ARG A 109 7.64 12.46 -0.28
C ARG A 109 8.64 13.56 0.10
N SER A 110 9.92 13.23 0.22
CA SER A 110 10.98 14.22 0.52
C SER A 110 11.08 15.29 -0.57
N ARG A 111 10.87 14.92 -1.84
CA ARG A 111 10.84 15.90 -2.95
C ARG A 111 9.57 16.75 -2.98
N SER A 112 8.53 16.33 -2.28
CA SER A 112 7.25 17.04 -2.16
C SER A 112 7.23 17.99 -0.95
N GLU A 113 8.35 18.63 -0.64
CA GLU A 113 8.50 19.54 0.52
C GLU A 113 7.59 20.77 0.44
N GLY A 114 7.33 21.37 1.60
CA GLY A 114 6.54 22.60 1.73
C GLY A 114 5.02 22.39 1.72
N VAL A 115 4.56 21.15 1.78
CA VAL A 115 3.14 20.82 1.92
C VAL A 115 2.97 19.81 3.07
N GLU A 116 2.34 20.23 4.14
CA GLU A 116 1.97 19.34 5.25
C GLU A 116 0.62 18.70 4.96
N THR A 117 0.50 17.42 5.22
CA THR A 117 -0.71 16.63 4.97
C THR A 117 -1.00 15.69 6.13
N CYS A 118 -2.25 15.28 6.28
CA CYS A 118 -2.62 14.25 7.26
C CYS A 118 -2.06 12.84 6.90
N LEU A 119 -1.48 12.69 5.70
CA LEU A 119 -0.82 11.46 5.24
C LEU A 119 0.64 11.36 5.69
N ASP A 120 1.23 12.42 6.21
CA ASP A 120 2.66 12.46 6.57
C ASP A 120 3.04 11.40 7.60
N ASN A 121 2.14 11.06 8.51
CA ASN A 121 2.37 9.98 9.46
C ASN A 121 2.59 8.61 8.79
N PHE A 122 1.91 8.34 7.66
CA PHE A 122 2.13 7.11 6.91
C PHE A 122 3.50 7.12 6.23
N PHE A 123 3.92 8.25 5.66
CA PHE A 123 5.24 8.37 5.05
C PHE A 123 6.37 8.31 6.07
N HIS A 124 6.21 8.91 7.25
CA HIS A 124 7.19 8.84 8.34
C HIS A 124 7.33 7.43 8.94
N ALA A 125 6.30 6.59 8.83
CA ALA A 125 6.37 5.20 9.24
C ALA A 125 7.17 4.32 8.25
N LEU A 126 7.44 4.80 7.04
CA LEU A 126 8.27 4.09 6.07
C LEU A 126 9.73 4.13 6.52
N MET A 127 10.34 2.96 6.65
CA MET A 127 11.75 2.82 7.04
C MET A 127 12.55 2.22 5.87
N PRO A 128 13.11 3.04 4.98
CA PRO A 128 13.95 2.56 3.89
C PRO A 128 15.17 1.81 4.41
N ASN A 129 15.47 0.65 3.83
CA ASN A 129 16.67 -0.10 4.15
C ASN A 129 17.42 -0.49 2.86
N LYS A 130 18.10 0.49 2.28
CA LYS A 130 18.86 0.34 1.04
C LYS A 130 19.97 -0.72 1.18
N PHE A 131 20.60 -0.82 2.35
CA PHE A 131 21.62 -1.81 2.57
C PHE A 131 21.10 -3.24 2.42
N LEU A 132 19.94 -3.54 3.01
CA LEU A 132 19.32 -4.87 2.90
C LEU A 132 18.84 -5.12 1.46
N GLU A 133 18.21 -4.12 0.81
CA GLU A 133 17.82 -4.18 -0.59
C GLU A 133 18.99 -4.60 -1.49
N GLU A 134 20.10 -3.86 -1.44
CA GLU A 134 21.29 -4.13 -2.25
C GLU A 134 21.95 -5.48 -1.89
N ARG A 135 21.97 -5.84 -0.62
CA ARG A 135 22.55 -7.13 -0.18
C ARG A 135 21.77 -8.32 -0.74
N ILE A 136 20.43 -8.25 -0.78
CA ILE A 136 19.61 -9.30 -1.38
C ILE A 136 19.87 -9.37 -2.89
N LEU A 137 19.81 -8.22 -3.59
CA LEU A 137 19.98 -8.15 -5.04
C LEU A 137 21.39 -8.62 -5.49
N ASN A 138 22.44 -8.29 -4.72
CA ASN A 138 23.79 -8.73 -5.02
C ASN A 138 24.01 -10.23 -4.76
N ALA A 139 23.25 -10.82 -3.84
CA ALA A 139 23.33 -12.25 -3.55
C ALA A 139 22.52 -13.10 -4.55
N ILE A 140 21.52 -12.51 -5.19
CA ILE A 140 20.61 -13.19 -6.11
C ILE A 140 20.57 -12.36 -7.39
N LEU A 141 21.34 -12.77 -8.41
CA LEU A 141 21.39 -12.06 -9.71
C LEU A 141 20.11 -12.26 -10.50
N SER A 142 19.57 -13.47 -10.48
CA SER A 142 18.25 -13.81 -11.02
C SER A 142 17.72 -15.11 -10.39
N GLU A 143 16.40 -15.33 -10.49
CA GLU A 143 15.77 -16.59 -10.05
C GLU A 143 16.15 -17.76 -10.99
N ASP A 144 16.59 -17.45 -12.21
CA ASP A 144 16.86 -18.41 -13.30
C ASP A 144 18.38 -18.76 -13.44
N GLU A 145 19.24 -18.12 -12.67
CA GLU A 145 20.70 -18.37 -12.70
C GLU A 145 21.12 -19.42 -11.67
N MET A 146 20.66 -20.66 -11.84
CA MET A 146 21.25 -21.85 -11.23
C MET A 146 21.68 -22.85 -12.28
#